data_63152c0c85fe79864812b2081eab043f
#
_entry.id   63152c0c85fe79864812b2081eab043f
#
_cell.length_a   1.000
_cell.length_b   1.000
_cell.length_c   1.000
_cell.angle_alpha   90.00
_cell.angle_beta   90.00
_cell.angle_gamma   90.00
#
_symmetry.space_group_name_H-M   'P 1'
#
loop_
_entity.id
_entity.type
_entity.pdbx_description
1 polymer ?
#
loop_
_entity_poly.entity_id
_entity_poly.type
_entity_poly.pdbx_seq_one_letter_code
_entity_poly.pdbx_strand_id
1 'polypeptide(L)'
;NDGGYDKRKEELIKRQEELGLEFELFLWPDNRSDGDVEVLMERIARQDLYPEFFDCFSRYEKCISQRRKIDGLPFYQTPNRKGKLHTYFNALPISNTKKKKFGKGFWRWDDTQIWNLDSEALEPLKEFIKTHIR
;
A
#
# COMPACT_ATOMS: atom_id res chain seq x y z
N ASN A 1 6.66 8.52 -5.98
CA ASN A 1 7.28 8.62 -4.65
C ASN A 1 8.42 9.64 -4.69
N ASP A 2 8.11 10.86 -4.32
CA ASP A 2 8.93 12.03 -4.61
C ASP A 2 10.01 12.28 -3.54
N GLY A 3 10.89 11.32 -3.30
CA GLY A 3 12.10 11.52 -2.53
C GLY A 3 12.07 11.00 -1.09
N GLY A 4 11.10 10.16 -0.75
CA GLY A 4 11.09 9.46 0.53
C GLY A 4 10.53 10.26 1.71
N TYR A 5 10.54 9.62 2.88
CA TYR A 5 9.94 10.11 4.11
C TYR A 5 10.56 11.46 4.57
N ASP A 6 11.88 11.52 4.68
CA ASP A 6 12.55 12.70 5.24
C ASP A 6 12.31 13.94 4.40
N LYS A 7 12.46 13.82 3.10
CA LYS A 7 12.23 14.93 2.17
C LYS A 7 10.78 15.41 2.21
N ARG A 8 9.83 14.48 2.21
CA ARG A 8 8.40 14.82 2.26
C ARG A 8 8.03 15.50 3.57
N LYS A 9 8.59 15.02 4.67
CA LYS A 9 8.40 15.62 6.00
C LYS A 9 8.91 17.06 6.03
N GLU A 10 10.12 17.31 5.54
CA GLU A 10 10.69 18.66 5.46
C GLU A 10 9.83 19.61 4.64
N GLU A 11 9.37 19.16 3.47
CA GLU A 11 8.48 19.95 2.60
C GLU A 11 7.19 20.35 3.30
N LEU A 12 6.58 19.42 4.04
CA LEU A 12 5.33 19.67 4.74
C LEU A 12 5.50 20.57 5.97
N ILE A 13 6.60 20.41 6.71
CA ILE A 13 6.94 21.31 7.83
C ILE A 13 7.16 22.74 7.32
N LYS A 14 7.90 22.88 6.24
CA LYS A 14 8.11 24.19 5.59
C LYS A 14 6.77 24.81 5.16
N ARG A 15 5.86 24.00 4.63
CA ARG A 15 4.53 24.45 4.22
C ARG A 15 3.69 24.92 5.42
N GLN A 16 3.81 24.25 6.57
CA GLN A 16 3.17 24.72 7.82
C GLN A 16 3.63 26.11 8.19
N GLU A 17 4.95 26.35 8.17
CA GLU A 17 5.54 27.64 8.51
C GLU A 17 5.08 28.75 7.54
N GLU A 18 5.11 28.47 6.24
CA GLU A 18 4.67 29.41 5.19
C GLU A 18 3.20 29.81 5.34
N LEU A 19 2.34 28.86 5.74
CA LEU A 19 0.91 29.08 5.84
C LEU A 19 0.47 29.54 7.25
N GLY A 20 1.36 29.52 8.23
CA GLY A 20 1.03 29.84 9.61
C GLY A 20 0.06 28.84 10.25
N LEU A 21 0.09 27.59 9.81
CA LEU A 21 -0.77 26.51 10.29
C LEU A 21 0.00 25.55 11.19
N GLU A 22 -0.69 25.00 12.18
CA GLU A 22 -0.18 23.91 12.99
C GLU A 22 -1.01 22.64 12.72
N PHE A 23 -0.37 21.56 12.35
CA PHE A 23 -1.00 20.25 12.17
C PHE A 23 0.00 19.14 12.45
N GLU A 24 -0.51 18.01 12.90
CA GLU A 24 0.28 16.80 13.10
C GLU A 24 0.35 16.02 11.79
N LEU A 25 1.50 15.37 11.55
CA LEU A 25 1.76 14.65 10.30
C LEU A 25 1.82 13.15 10.54
N PHE A 26 1.11 12.41 9.72
CA PHE A 26 1.34 10.98 9.53
C PHE A 26 1.63 10.71 8.06
N LEU A 27 2.82 10.25 7.78
CA LEU A 27 3.24 9.89 6.42
C LEU A 27 3.21 8.36 6.25
N TRP A 28 2.57 7.91 5.20
CA TRP A 28 2.51 6.49 4.89
C TRP A 28 3.88 5.90 4.59
N PRO A 29 4.15 4.61 4.90
CA PRO A 29 3.17 3.65 5.48
C PRO A 29 3.09 3.67 7.01
N ASP A 30 4.10 4.15 7.71
CA ASP A 30 4.24 3.98 9.16
C ASP A 30 4.82 5.20 9.89
N ASN A 31 4.84 6.34 9.22
CA ASN A 31 5.41 7.60 9.73
C ASN A 31 6.91 7.53 10.04
N ARG A 32 7.63 6.61 9.42
CA ARG A 32 9.09 6.42 9.61
C ARG A 32 9.82 6.02 8.34
N SER A 33 9.30 5.01 7.63
CA SER A 33 9.95 4.49 6.43
C SER A 33 9.41 5.11 5.16
N ASP A 34 10.19 5.00 4.10
CA ASP A 34 9.77 5.41 2.77
C ASP A 34 8.65 4.52 2.25
N GLY A 35 7.76 5.10 1.46
CA GLY A 35 6.67 4.36 0.85
C GLY A 35 5.41 5.21 0.72
N ASP A 36 4.31 4.52 0.48
CA ASP A 36 2.99 5.10 0.28
C ASP A 36 1.92 4.25 0.98
N VAL A 37 0.66 4.60 0.79
CA VAL A 37 -0.44 3.83 1.38
C VAL A 37 -0.52 2.41 0.83
N GLU A 38 -0.12 2.20 -0.41
CA GLU A 38 -0.11 0.87 -1.03
C GLU A 38 0.88 -0.08 -0.35
N VAL A 39 1.98 0.43 0.21
CA VAL A 39 2.89 -0.37 1.05
C VAL A 39 2.17 -0.89 2.28
N LEU A 40 1.42 -0.04 2.97
CA LEU A 40 0.63 -0.45 4.13
C LEU A 40 -0.47 -1.44 3.73
N MET A 41 -1.18 -1.18 2.65
CA MET A 41 -2.22 -2.09 2.15
C MET A 41 -1.67 -3.49 1.89
N GLU A 42 -0.51 -3.59 1.25
CA GLU A 42 0.14 -4.89 1.01
C GLU A 42 0.49 -5.60 2.33
N ARG A 43 0.97 -4.85 3.33
CA ARG A 43 1.31 -5.41 4.65
C ARG A 43 0.10 -5.92 5.42
N ILE A 44 -1.07 -5.30 5.24
CA ILE A 44 -2.31 -5.71 5.93
C ILE A 44 -3.18 -6.63 5.09
N ALA A 45 -2.84 -6.91 3.83
CA ALA A 45 -3.52 -7.92 3.04
C ALA A 45 -3.45 -9.28 3.73
N ARG A 46 -4.49 -10.10 3.56
CA ARG A 46 -4.63 -11.37 4.27
C ARG A 46 -3.73 -12.46 3.68
N GLN A 47 -2.42 -12.31 3.87
CA GLN A 47 -1.43 -13.29 3.44
C GLN A 47 -1.59 -14.63 4.15
N ASP A 48 -2.14 -14.63 5.35
CA ASP A 48 -2.46 -15.80 6.14
C ASP A 48 -3.63 -16.61 5.54
N LEU A 49 -4.64 -15.94 4.98
CA LEU A 49 -5.79 -16.60 4.38
C LEU A 49 -5.56 -17.00 2.92
N TYR A 50 -4.75 -16.25 2.19
CA TYR A 50 -4.57 -16.44 0.74
C TYR A 50 -3.08 -16.55 0.36
N PRO A 51 -2.33 -17.45 1.01
CA PRO A 51 -0.88 -17.57 0.76
C PRO A 51 -0.57 -17.94 -0.68
N GLU A 52 -1.44 -18.70 -1.32
CA GLU A 52 -1.26 -19.14 -2.72
C GLU A 52 -1.23 -17.94 -3.68
N PHE A 53 -2.06 -16.93 -3.44
CA PHE A 53 -2.04 -15.72 -4.27
C PHE A 53 -0.66 -15.05 -4.23
N PHE A 54 -0.13 -14.82 -3.05
CA PHE A 54 1.15 -14.12 -2.88
C PHE A 54 2.33 -14.93 -3.42
N ASP A 55 2.32 -16.24 -3.21
CA ASP A 55 3.33 -17.15 -3.74
C ASP A 55 3.28 -17.18 -5.28
N CYS A 56 2.11 -17.36 -5.88
CA CYS A 56 1.94 -17.38 -7.33
C CYS A 56 2.28 -16.03 -7.97
N PHE A 57 1.90 -14.92 -7.33
CA PHE A 57 2.23 -13.60 -7.84
C PHE A 57 3.74 -13.34 -7.82
N SER A 58 4.43 -13.73 -6.75
CA SER A 58 5.88 -13.62 -6.64
C SER A 58 6.59 -14.46 -7.73
N ARG A 59 6.10 -15.67 -7.99
CA ARG A 59 6.62 -16.53 -9.06
C ARG A 59 6.36 -15.92 -10.45
N TYR A 60 5.21 -15.32 -10.65
CA TYR A 60 4.89 -14.59 -11.87
C TYR A 60 5.89 -13.46 -12.12
N GLU A 61 6.13 -12.62 -11.11
CA GLU A 61 7.09 -11.52 -11.21
C GLU A 61 8.49 -12.03 -11.56
N LYS A 62 8.96 -13.08 -10.88
CA LYS A 62 10.26 -13.70 -11.15
C LYS A 62 10.33 -14.28 -12.56
N CYS A 63 9.26 -14.94 -12.99
CA CYS A 63 9.21 -15.59 -14.31
C CYS A 63 9.35 -14.57 -15.43
N ILE A 64 8.56 -13.50 -15.41
CA ILE A 64 8.60 -12.50 -16.49
C ILE A 64 9.88 -11.64 -16.46
N SER A 65 10.50 -11.49 -15.30
CA SER A 65 11.74 -10.72 -15.18
C SER A 65 12.99 -11.45 -15.70
N GLN A 66 12.87 -12.76 -15.97
CA GLN A 66 14.01 -13.57 -16.47
C GLN A 66 14.36 -13.28 -17.93
N ARG A 67 13.44 -12.73 -18.70
CA ARG A 67 13.72 -12.43 -20.10
C ARG A 67 14.75 -11.29 -20.22
N ARG A 68 15.68 -11.44 -21.17
CA ARG A 68 16.76 -10.47 -21.39
C ARG A 68 16.22 -9.06 -21.66
N LYS A 69 16.93 -8.08 -21.13
CA LYS A 69 16.71 -6.68 -21.40
C LYS A 69 16.99 -6.36 -22.87
N ILE A 70 16.20 -5.43 -23.42
CA ILE A 70 16.46 -4.84 -24.72
C ILE A 70 16.86 -3.38 -24.46
N ASP A 71 17.99 -2.95 -24.99
CA ASP A 71 18.56 -1.60 -24.80
C ASP A 71 18.66 -1.19 -23.31
N GLY A 72 19.05 -2.15 -22.45
CA GLY A 72 19.19 -1.91 -21.02
C GLY A 72 17.88 -1.92 -20.23
N LEU A 73 16.72 -2.02 -20.91
CA LEU A 73 15.41 -2.06 -20.28
C LEU A 73 14.89 -3.49 -20.14
N PRO A 74 14.14 -3.79 -19.06
CA PRO A 74 13.44 -5.08 -18.96
C PRO A 74 12.52 -5.29 -20.15
N PHE A 75 12.46 -6.51 -20.68
CA PHE A 75 11.53 -6.83 -21.78
C PHE A 75 10.08 -6.73 -21.31
N TYR A 76 9.80 -7.34 -20.15
CA TYR A 76 8.51 -7.22 -19.50
C TYR A 76 8.62 -6.28 -18.29
N GLN A 77 7.56 -5.57 -18.01
CA GLN A 77 7.41 -4.79 -16.79
C GLN A 77 6.52 -5.57 -15.82
N THR A 78 6.98 -5.69 -14.58
CA THR A 78 6.14 -6.25 -13.52
C THR A 78 5.08 -5.22 -13.09
N PRO A 79 3.89 -5.67 -12.67
CA PRO A 79 2.89 -4.75 -12.13
C PRO A 79 3.46 -3.93 -10.97
N ASN A 80 3.08 -2.67 -10.89
CA ASN A 80 3.38 -1.86 -9.73
C ASN A 80 2.54 -2.34 -8.52
N ARG A 81 2.81 -1.79 -7.34
CA ARG A 81 2.15 -2.21 -6.11
C ARG A 81 0.63 -2.05 -6.18
N LYS A 82 0.14 -0.98 -6.78
CA LYS A 82 -1.28 -0.77 -7.01
C LYS A 82 -1.90 -1.84 -7.92
N GLY A 83 -1.20 -2.20 -8.99
CA GLY A 83 -1.62 -3.29 -9.88
C GLY A 83 -1.67 -4.63 -9.17
N LYS A 84 -0.70 -4.92 -8.31
CA LYS A 84 -0.69 -6.12 -7.47
C LYS A 84 -1.90 -6.16 -6.53
N LEU A 85 -2.22 -5.06 -5.88
CA LEU A 85 -3.39 -4.97 -4.99
C LEU A 85 -4.71 -5.16 -5.73
N HIS A 86 -4.85 -4.62 -6.93
CA HIS A 86 -6.02 -4.88 -7.77
C HIS A 86 -6.12 -6.35 -8.17
N THR A 87 -5.01 -6.97 -8.51
CA THR A 87 -4.96 -8.41 -8.85
C THR A 87 -5.33 -9.26 -7.63
N TYR A 88 -4.80 -8.92 -6.46
CA TYR A 88 -5.17 -9.55 -5.18
C TYR A 88 -6.67 -9.51 -4.97
N PHE A 89 -7.25 -8.32 -5.01
CA PHE A 89 -8.69 -8.14 -4.77
C PHE A 89 -9.53 -8.92 -5.80
N ASN A 90 -9.15 -8.90 -7.06
CA ASN A 90 -9.87 -9.61 -8.11
C ASN A 90 -9.78 -11.13 -7.98
N ALA A 91 -8.72 -11.65 -7.37
CA ALA A 91 -8.54 -13.08 -7.14
C ALA A 91 -9.36 -13.62 -5.97
N LEU A 92 -9.81 -12.74 -5.06
CA LEU A 92 -10.50 -13.16 -3.85
C LEU A 92 -11.87 -13.77 -4.15
N PRO A 93 -12.32 -14.74 -3.31
CA PRO A 93 -13.64 -15.37 -3.46
C PRO A 93 -14.76 -14.48 -2.93
N ILE A 94 -14.91 -13.31 -3.50
CA ILE A 94 -15.96 -12.34 -3.17
C ILE A 94 -16.84 -12.08 -4.39
N SER A 95 -18.06 -11.61 -4.17
CA SER A 95 -19.02 -11.40 -5.25
C SER A 95 -18.55 -10.34 -6.27
N ASN A 96 -18.94 -10.50 -7.52
CA ASN A 96 -18.63 -9.53 -8.58
C ASN A 96 -19.20 -8.14 -8.28
N THR A 97 -20.33 -8.06 -7.61
CA THR A 97 -20.92 -6.77 -7.17
C THR A 97 -19.98 -6.01 -6.23
N LYS A 98 -19.38 -6.73 -5.28
CA LYS A 98 -18.36 -6.15 -4.38
C LYS A 98 -17.10 -5.72 -5.15
N LYS A 99 -16.66 -6.55 -6.09
CA LYS A 99 -15.46 -6.27 -6.91
C LYS A 99 -15.59 -5.02 -7.78
N LYS A 100 -16.77 -4.74 -8.31
CA LYS A 100 -17.01 -3.56 -9.17
C LYS A 100 -16.74 -2.22 -8.48
N LYS A 101 -16.85 -2.17 -7.17
CA LYS A 101 -16.64 -0.95 -6.38
C LYS A 101 -15.19 -0.74 -5.96
N PHE A 102 -14.37 -1.77 -6.06
CA PHE A 102 -12.96 -1.68 -5.67
C PHE A 102 -12.19 -0.72 -6.57
N GLY A 103 -11.34 0.11 -5.98
CA GLY A 103 -10.56 1.07 -6.72
C GLY A 103 -11.28 2.38 -7.07
N LYS A 104 -12.57 2.47 -6.76
CA LYS A 104 -13.36 3.70 -6.87
C LYS A 104 -13.54 4.38 -5.51
N GLY A 105 -12.55 4.26 -4.62
CA GLY A 105 -12.63 4.74 -3.25
C GLY A 105 -13.22 3.74 -2.26
N PHE A 106 -13.65 2.58 -2.71
CA PHE A 106 -14.24 1.53 -1.88
C PHE A 106 -13.29 0.36 -1.72
N TRP A 107 -12.30 0.52 -0.83
CA TRP A 107 -11.31 -0.52 -0.53
C TRP A 107 -11.82 -1.57 0.45
N ARG A 108 -13.05 -1.41 0.95
CA ARG A 108 -13.71 -2.33 1.88
C ARG A 108 -12.87 -2.63 3.11
N TRP A 109 -12.43 -1.56 3.76
CA TRP A 109 -11.59 -1.63 4.96
C TRP A 109 -12.25 -2.40 6.12
N ASP A 110 -13.58 -2.44 6.13
CA ASP A 110 -14.38 -3.17 7.11
C ASP A 110 -14.42 -4.69 6.87
N ASP A 111 -13.93 -5.16 5.74
CA ASP A 111 -13.99 -6.57 5.39
C ASP A 111 -12.74 -7.31 5.88
N THR A 112 -12.90 -8.07 6.98
CA THR A 112 -11.83 -8.84 7.60
C THR A 112 -11.33 -10.01 6.74
N GLN A 113 -12.05 -10.38 5.71
CA GLN A 113 -11.61 -11.40 4.74
C GLN A 113 -10.63 -10.83 3.72
N ILE A 114 -10.55 -9.52 3.61
CA ILE A 114 -9.65 -8.83 2.67
C ILE A 114 -8.46 -8.22 3.41
N TRP A 115 -8.71 -7.59 4.55
CA TRP A 115 -7.70 -6.83 5.29
C TRP A 115 -7.59 -7.30 6.74
N ASN A 116 -6.33 -7.43 7.21
CA ASN A 116 -6.05 -7.73 8.61
C ASN A 116 -5.86 -6.43 9.39
N LEU A 117 -6.92 -5.94 10.02
CA LEU A 117 -6.88 -4.71 10.82
C LEU A 117 -6.20 -4.92 12.19
N ASP A 118 -5.88 -6.15 12.56
CA ASP A 118 -5.10 -6.46 13.76
C ASP A 118 -3.61 -6.56 13.49
N SER A 119 -3.20 -6.31 12.25
CA SER A 119 -1.79 -6.34 11.85
C SER A 119 -0.95 -5.34 12.63
N GLU A 120 0.24 -5.75 13.06
CA GLU A 120 1.24 -4.86 13.68
C GLU A 120 1.65 -3.70 12.76
N ALA A 121 1.51 -3.87 11.45
CA ALA A 121 1.78 -2.81 10.48
C ALA A 121 0.90 -1.57 10.68
N LEU A 122 -0.26 -1.71 11.35
CA LEU A 122 -1.17 -0.61 11.68
C LEU A 122 -0.87 0.07 13.02
N GLU A 123 0.01 -0.48 13.84
CA GLU A 123 0.28 0.10 15.17
C GLU A 123 0.74 1.56 15.11
N PRO A 124 1.65 1.97 14.22
CA PRO A 124 2.02 3.38 14.11
C PRO A 124 0.84 4.31 13.83
N LEU A 125 -0.07 3.90 12.97
CA LEU A 125 -1.28 4.67 12.67
C LEU A 125 -2.23 4.73 13.87
N LYS A 126 -2.45 3.60 14.53
CA LYS A 126 -3.30 3.53 15.73
C LYS A 126 -2.77 4.42 16.84
N GLU A 127 -1.47 4.41 17.10
CA GLU A 127 -0.84 5.26 18.10
C GLU A 127 -0.96 6.75 17.74
N PHE A 128 -0.76 7.09 16.49
CA PHE A 128 -0.95 8.46 16.02
C PHE A 128 -2.38 8.95 16.25
N ILE A 129 -3.37 8.12 15.91
CA ILE A 129 -4.78 8.45 16.11
C ILE A 129 -5.11 8.62 17.59
N LYS A 130 -4.67 7.70 18.45
CA LYS A 130 -4.88 7.79 19.90
C LYS A 130 -4.27 9.05 20.51
N THR A 131 -3.10 9.45 20.03
CA THR A 131 -2.37 10.61 20.56
C THR A 131 -2.98 11.93 20.13
N HIS A 132 -3.47 12.04 18.91
CA HIS A 132 -3.85 13.33 18.30
C HIS A 132 -5.34 13.51 18.05
N ILE A 133 -6.12 12.45 18.07
CA ILE A 133 -7.57 12.49 17.83
C ILE A 133 -8.31 12.15 19.13
N ARG A 134 -9.11 13.09 19.58
CA ARG A 134 -9.92 12.95 20.80
C ARG A 134 -11.36 12.63 20.48
#